data_f600c003c15050fc58ec9448f5583734
#
_entry.id   f600c003c15050fc58ec9448f5583734
#
_cell.length_a   1.000
_cell.length_b   1.000
_cell.length_c   1.000
_cell.angle_alpha   90.00
_cell.angle_beta   90.00
_cell.angle_gamma   90.00
#
_symmetry.space_group_name_H-M   'P 1'
#
loop_
_entity.id
_entity.type
_entity.pdbx_description
1 polymer ?
#
loop_
_entity_poly.entity_id
_entity_poly.type
_entity_poly.pdbx_seq_one_letter_code
_entity_poly.pdbx_strand_id
1 'polypeptide(L)'
;MGQMQFRKRVAIIGAVLALPLASHAVPAVAQASLAMLDSLETGAWELRFRDGSNVRKICVRTGREFIQLRHKQSGCNRYVVEDGKSEVTVQYTCPGDGYGRTNIRKESGSLVQIDSQGIADGRPFQFSAEARRTGSCN
;
A
#
# COMPACT_ATOMS: atom_id res chain seq x y z
N MET A 1 -93.01 0.34 -15.96
CA MET A 1 -91.99 0.60 -16.98
C MET A 1 -90.70 0.97 -16.26
N GLY A 2 -89.86 0.04 -15.93
CA GLY A 2 -88.62 0.24 -15.16
C GLY A 2 -87.44 0.00 -16.04
N GLN A 3 -86.67 1.01 -16.27
CA GLN A 3 -85.37 0.89 -16.96
C GLN A 3 -84.32 0.35 -15.99
N MET A 4 -83.87 -0.82 -16.27
CA MET A 4 -82.78 -1.54 -15.53
C MET A 4 -81.47 -0.99 -16.04
N GLN A 5 -80.76 -0.19 -15.22
CA GLN A 5 -79.46 0.33 -15.50
C GLN A 5 -78.43 -0.73 -15.15
N PHE A 6 -77.77 -1.36 -16.15
CA PHE A 6 -76.64 -2.26 -16.00
C PHE A 6 -75.38 -1.42 -15.77
N ARG A 7 -74.90 -1.37 -14.53
CA ARG A 7 -73.59 -0.81 -14.20
C ARG A 7 -72.49 -1.79 -14.54
N LYS A 8 -71.80 -1.57 -15.65
CA LYS A 8 -70.56 -2.30 -16.00
C LYS A 8 -69.44 -1.86 -15.04
N ARG A 9 -68.98 -2.80 -14.20
CA ARG A 9 -67.77 -2.62 -13.40
C ARG A 9 -66.58 -2.93 -14.28
N VAL A 10 -65.80 -1.91 -14.63
CA VAL A 10 -64.48 -2.04 -15.28
C VAL A 10 -63.46 -2.37 -14.20
N ALA A 11 -62.95 -3.60 -14.19
CA ALA A 11 -61.83 -3.97 -13.34
C ALA A 11 -60.52 -3.57 -14.03
N ILE A 12 -59.83 -2.57 -13.46
CA ILE A 12 -58.51 -2.14 -13.90
C ILE A 12 -57.50 -3.10 -13.21
N ILE A 13 -56.96 -4.02 -14.00
CA ILE A 13 -55.85 -4.88 -13.57
C ILE A 13 -54.58 -4.07 -13.72
N GLY A 14 -54.08 -3.56 -12.61
CA GLY A 14 -52.76 -2.93 -12.54
C GLY A 14 -51.61 -3.95 -12.62
N ALA A 15 -50.96 -4.02 -13.74
CA ALA A 15 -49.74 -4.79 -13.89
C ALA A 15 -48.56 -4.09 -13.16
N VAL A 16 -48.17 -4.60 -12.00
CA VAL A 16 -46.96 -4.14 -11.30
C VAL A 16 -45.76 -4.75 -12.00
N LEU A 17 -45.06 -3.96 -12.80
CA LEU A 17 -43.76 -4.31 -13.35
C LEU A 17 -42.74 -4.26 -12.21
N ALA A 18 -42.35 -5.43 -11.67
CA ALA A 18 -41.19 -5.57 -10.78
C ALA A 18 -39.92 -5.50 -11.62
N LEU A 19 -39.20 -4.35 -11.56
CA LEU A 19 -37.84 -4.23 -12.10
C LEU A 19 -36.88 -5.00 -11.19
N PRO A 20 -36.08 -5.95 -11.70
CA PRO A 20 -35.02 -6.57 -10.92
C PRO A 20 -33.91 -5.52 -10.69
N LEU A 21 -33.64 -5.18 -9.42
CA LEU A 21 -32.45 -4.44 -8.98
C LEU A 21 -31.26 -5.35 -9.22
N ALA A 22 -30.57 -5.18 -10.35
CA ALA A 22 -29.26 -5.80 -10.57
C ALA A 22 -28.23 -5.21 -9.62
N SER A 23 -27.92 -5.93 -8.54
CA SER A 23 -26.85 -5.57 -7.61
C SER A 23 -25.51 -5.71 -8.35
N HIS A 24 -24.95 -4.59 -8.79
CA HIS A 24 -23.58 -4.55 -9.32
C HIS A 24 -22.61 -4.70 -8.14
N ALA A 25 -22.05 -5.91 -7.97
CA ALA A 25 -20.94 -6.13 -7.06
C ALA A 25 -19.72 -5.39 -7.61
N VAL A 26 -19.35 -4.26 -7.00
CA VAL A 26 -18.10 -3.57 -7.30
C VAL A 26 -16.98 -4.42 -6.74
N PRO A 27 -15.98 -4.85 -7.54
CA PRO A 27 -14.86 -5.59 -7.01
C PRO A 27 -14.13 -4.73 -5.98
N ALA A 28 -14.03 -5.23 -4.75
CA ALA A 28 -13.20 -4.59 -3.73
C ALA A 28 -11.73 -4.71 -4.17
N VAL A 29 -11.10 -3.59 -4.50
CA VAL A 29 -9.66 -3.55 -4.75
C VAL A 29 -8.99 -3.78 -3.41
N ALA A 30 -8.34 -4.93 -3.24
CA ALA A 30 -7.58 -5.22 -2.03
C ALA A 30 -6.46 -4.18 -1.90
N GLN A 31 -6.46 -3.43 -0.79
CA GLN A 31 -5.37 -2.52 -0.48
C GLN A 31 -4.10 -3.33 -0.21
N ALA A 32 -2.99 -2.92 -0.83
CA ALA A 32 -1.69 -3.54 -0.60
C ALA A 32 -1.31 -3.40 0.89
N SER A 33 -1.09 -4.53 1.56
CA SER A 33 -0.87 -4.59 3.01
C SER A 33 0.60 -4.44 3.39
N LEU A 34 1.53 -4.72 2.44
CA LEU A 34 2.97 -4.85 2.69
C LEU A 34 3.28 -5.90 3.79
N ALA A 35 2.54 -7.00 3.78
CA ALA A 35 2.64 -8.06 4.78
C ALA A 35 4.05 -8.66 4.90
N MET A 36 4.86 -8.61 3.83
CA MET A 36 6.26 -9.01 3.88
C MET A 36 7.04 -8.17 4.90
N LEU A 37 6.79 -6.85 4.96
CA LEU A 37 7.46 -5.97 5.92
C LEU A 37 7.03 -6.26 7.36
N ASP A 38 5.75 -6.64 7.58
CA ASP A 38 5.25 -7.03 8.91
C ASP A 38 5.89 -8.35 9.42
N SER A 39 6.44 -9.16 8.52
CA SER A 39 7.14 -10.41 8.84
C SER A 39 8.61 -10.23 9.21
N LEU A 40 9.13 -9.00 9.19
CA LEU A 40 10.49 -8.70 9.62
C LEU A 40 10.55 -8.60 11.14
N GLU A 41 11.65 -9.06 11.71
CA GLU A 41 11.87 -8.96 13.15
C GLU A 41 12.09 -7.50 13.57
N THR A 42 11.40 -7.07 14.61
CA THR A 42 11.57 -5.73 15.19
C THR A 42 12.88 -5.62 15.96
N GLY A 43 13.45 -4.43 16.03
CA GLY A 43 14.68 -4.19 16.79
C GLY A 43 15.64 -3.24 16.10
N ALA A 44 16.88 -3.25 16.58
CA ALA A 44 17.97 -2.48 16.01
C ALA A 44 18.50 -3.19 14.76
N TRP A 45 18.64 -2.44 13.70
CA TRP A 45 19.15 -2.91 12.41
C TRP A 45 20.31 -2.04 11.97
N GLU A 46 21.29 -2.67 11.33
CA GLU A 46 22.47 -2.05 10.77
C GLU A 46 22.39 -2.12 9.23
N LEU A 47 22.49 -0.96 8.59
CA LEU A 47 22.53 -0.82 7.14
C LEU A 47 23.96 -0.64 6.68
N ARG A 48 24.40 -1.50 5.78
CA ARG A 48 25.71 -1.43 5.10
C ARG A 48 25.48 -1.11 3.64
N PHE A 49 25.91 0.09 3.24
CA PHE A 49 25.77 0.55 1.86
C PHE A 49 26.88 -0.04 0.99
N ARG A 50 26.53 -0.41 -0.25
CA ARG A 50 27.49 -1.03 -1.18
C ARG A 50 28.54 -0.06 -1.72
N ASP A 51 28.29 1.23 -1.64
CA ASP A 51 29.27 2.28 -2.01
C ASP A 51 30.38 2.47 -0.95
N GLY A 52 30.36 1.70 0.13
CA GLY A 52 31.34 1.79 1.22
C GLY A 52 31.13 2.99 2.16
N SER A 53 30.02 3.72 2.05
CA SER A 53 29.68 4.79 2.97
C SER A 53 29.44 4.27 4.40
N ASN A 54 29.40 5.21 5.35
CA ASN A 54 29.26 4.89 6.76
C ASN A 54 28.05 4.00 7.06
N VAL A 55 28.26 3.00 7.89
CA VAL A 55 27.21 2.14 8.42
C VAL A 55 26.17 3.00 9.17
N ARG A 56 24.89 2.73 8.90
CA ARG A 56 23.78 3.44 9.55
C ARG A 56 23.00 2.46 10.42
N LYS A 57 22.65 2.88 11.64
CA LYS A 57 21.79 2.12 12.53
C LYS A 57 20.42 2.74 12.59
N ILE A 58 19.38 1.92 12.55
CA ILE A 58 17.98 2.33 12.69
C ILE A 58 17.23 1.37 13.63
N CYS A 59 16.17 1.86 14.26
CA CYS A 59 15.22 1.03 14.98
C CYS A 59 14.04 0.70 14.06
N VAL A 60 13.82 -0.58 13.81
CA VAL A 60 12.74 -1.09 12.95
C VAL A 60 11.61 -1.61 13.86
N ARG A 61 10.41 -1.08 13.66
CA ARG A 61 9.19 -1.44 14.38
C ARG A 61 8.15 -2.10 13.50
N THR A 62 8.09 -1.71 12.24
CA THR A 62 7.08 -2.16 11.28
C THR A 62 7.67 -2.64 9.96
N GLY A 63 8.99 -2.52 9.76
CA GLY A 63 9.66 -2.75 8.48
C GLY A 63 9.49 -1.61 7.48
N ARG A 64 8.49 -0.74 7.67
CA ARG A 64 8.22 0.38 6.76
C ARG A 64 9.23 1.50 6.86
N GLU A 65 10.06 1.48 7.90
CA GLU A 65 11.21 2.36 8.09
C GLU A 65 12.23 2.24 6.95
N PHE A 66 12.27 1.09 6.27
CA PHE A 66 13.15 0.88 5.11
C PHE A 66 12.70 1.57 3.82
N ILE A 67 11.42 2.02 3.74
CA ILE A 67 10.86 2.54 2.49
C ILE A 67 11.49 3.88 2.11
N GLN A 68 11.65 4.80 3.05
CA GLN A 68 12.06 6.19 2.77
C GLN A 68 13.32 6.61 3.53
N LEU A 69 14.34 5.76 3.48
CA LEU A 69 15.62 5.99 4.19
C LEU A 69 16.31 7.31 3.84
N ARG A 70 16.10 7.83 2.63
CA ARG A 70 16.68 9.08 2.19
C ARG A 70 15.89 10.31 2.67
N HIS A 71 14.57 10.19 2.79
CA HIS A 71 13.68 11.26 3.23
C HIS A 71 13.25 11.03 4.68
N LYS A 72 13.65 11.95 5.57
CA LYS A 72 13.36 11.83 7.02
C LYS A 72 11.98 12.38 7.40
N GLN A 73 11.36 13.19 6.53
CA GLN A 73 10.08 13.83 6.84
C GLN A 73 8.93 12.83 6.93
N SER A 74 7.94 13.16 7.75
CA SER A 74 6.64 12.49 7.79
C SER A 74 5.70 13.04 6.71
N GLY A 75 4.60 12.34 6.43
CA GLY A 75 3.57 12.84 5.51
C GLY A 75 3.88 12.63 4.03
N CYS A 76 4.85 11.79 3.69
CA CYS A 76 5.07 11.37 2.31
C CYS A 76 3.93 10.46 1.84
N ASN A 77 3.41 10.69 0.64
CA ASN A 77 2.42 9.83 0.00
C ASN A 77 3.12 8.58 -0.55
N ARG A 78 2.51 7.41 -0.37
CA ARG A 78 3.07 6.13 -0.81
C ARG A 78 2.16 5.45 -1.81
N TYR A 79 2.76 4.86 -2.83
CA TYR A 79 2.11 4.02 -3.82
C TYR A 79 2.85 2.67 -3.88
N VAL A 80 2.13 1.58 -3.63
CA VAL A 80 2.70 0.23 -3.69
C VAL A 80 2.68 -0.23 -5.13
N VAL A 81 3.88 -0.50 -5.67
CA VAL A 81 4.09 -0.97 -7.03
C VAL A 81 4.06 -2.49 -7.07
N GLU A 82 4.63 -3.13 -6.04
CA GLU A 82 4.70 -4.58 -5.89
C GLU A 82 4.53 -4.94 -4.42
N ASP A 83 3.69 -5.94 -4.14
CA ASP A 83 3.40 -6.45 -2.79
C ASP A 83 3.49 -7.97 -2.78
N GLY A 84 4.73 -8.46 -2.85
CA GLY A 84 5.04 -9.89 -2.87
C GLY A 84 5.36 -10.46 -1.49
N LYS A 85 5.45 -11.79 -1.41
CA LYS A 85 5.78 -12.51 -0.15
C LYS A 85 7.23 -12.35 0.29
N SER A 86 8.14 -12.12 -0.65
CA SER A 86 9.58 -11.97 -0.40
C SER A 86 10.14 -10.66 -0.90
N GLU A 87 9.35 -9.87 -1.63
CA GLU A 87 9.81 -8.64 -2.26
C GLU A 87 8.66 -7.64 -2.32
N VAL A 88 8.95 -6.39 -2.01
CA VAL A 88 8.01 -5.27 -2.15
C VAL A 88 8.70 -4.10 -2.84
N THR A 89 7.95 -3.37 -3.65
CA THR A 89 8.40 -2.13 -4.27
C THR A 89 7.42 -1.03 -3.95
N VAL A 90 7.90 0.05 -3.36
CA VAL A 90 7.09 1.21 -2.99
C VAL A 90 7.68 2.46 -3.61
N GLN A 91 6.84 3.23 -4.27
CA GLN A 91 7.15 4.59 -4.68
C GLN A 91 6.55 5.56 -3.67
N TYR A 92 7.28 6.60 -3.31
CA TYR A 92 6.79 7.63 -2.40
C TYR A 92 7.15 9.02 -2.90
N THR A 93 6.31 9.99 -2.54
CA THR A 93 6.51 11.42 -2.85
C THR A 93 6.42 12.22 -1.57
N CYS A 94 7.45 13.00 -1.30
CA CYS A 94 7.56 13.87 -0.13
C CYS A 94 7.37 15.32 -0.58
N PRO A 95 6.23 15.97 -0.28
CA PRO A 95 5.98 17.35 -0.70
C PRO A 95 7.10 18.29 -0.29
N GLY A 96 7.66 19.02 -1.27
CA GLY A 96 8.74 19.99 -1.04
C GLY A 96 10.15 19.42 -0.96
N ASP A 97 10.34 18.09 -0.97
CA ASP A 97 11.67 17.47 -0.83
C ASP A 97 12.01 16.45 -1.95
N GLY A 98 11.02 15.98 -2.68
CA GLY A 98 11.23 15.09 -3.81
C GLY A 98 10.46 13.76 -3.70
N TYR A 99 11.05 12.71 -4.23
CA TYR A 99 10.42 11.39 -4.28
C TYR A 99 11.46 10.29 -4.30
N GLY A 100 11.02 9.06 -4.04
CA GLY A 100 11.86 7.89 -4.18
C GLY A 100 11.07 6.66 -4.58
N ARG A 101 11.78 5.68 -5.09
CA ARG A 101 11.31 4.32 -5.33
C ARG A 101 12.25 3.37 -4.64
N THR A 102 11.72 2.56 -3.74
CA THR A 102 12.49 1.60 -2.95
C THR A 102 11.97 0.20 -3.19
N ASN A 103 12.88 -0.69 -3.55
CA ASN A 103 12.68 -2.13 -3.59
C ASN A 103 13.31 -2.73 -2.34
N ILE A 104 12.60 -3.64 -1.67
CA ILE A 104 13.05 -4.35 -0.49
C ILE A 104 12.82 -5.83 -0.72
N ARG A 105 13.91 -6.60 -0.74
CA ARG A 105 13.87 -8.06 -0.88
C ARG A 105 14.27 -8.72 0.44
N LYS A 106 13.37 -9.53 0.98
CA LYS A 106 13.58 -10.28 2.21
C LYS A 106 14.36 -11.57 1.92
N GLU A 107 15.46 -11.77 2.61
CA GLU A 107 16.22 -13.03 2.62
C GLU A 107 15.87 -13.87 3.86
N SER A 108 15.64 -13.20 5.00
CA SER A 108 15.12 -13.80 6.23
C SER A 108 14.35 -12.76 7.06
N GLY A 109 13.81 -13.14 8.20
CA GLY A 109 13.19 -12.19 9.13
C GLY A 109 14.16 -11.14 9.67
N SER A 110 15.47 -11.40 9.59
CA SER A 110 16.55 -10.55 10.14
C SER A 110 17.51 -10.01 9.09
N LEU A 111 17.22 -10.20 7.79
CA LEU A 111 18.08 -9.79 6.69
C LEU A 111 17.28 -9.38 5.46
N VAL A 112 17.51 -8.16 4.99
CA VAL A 112 16.93 -7.65 3.74
C VAL A 112 17.99 -6.97 2.87
N GLN A 113 17.75 -6.99 1.54
CA GLN A 113 18.46 -6.18 0.57
C GLN A 113 17.55 -5.01 0.16
N ILE A 114 18.12 -3.83 0.04
CA ILE A 114 17.39 -2.60 -0.25
C ILE A 114 18.07 -1.92 -1.43
N ASP A 115 17.27 -1.59 -2.45
CA ASP A 115 17.66 -0.76 -3.58
C ASP A 115 16.72 0.45 -3.64
N SER A 116 17.27 1.66 -3.63
CA SER A 116 16.46 2.88 -3.63
C SER A 116 17.06 3.94 -4.52
N GLN A 117 16.18 4.69 -5.20
CA GLN A 117 16.57 5.79 -6.08
C GLN A 117 15.49 6.87 -6.09
N GLY A 118 15.86 8.08 -6.46
CA GLY A 118 14.93 9.19 -6.55
C GLY A 118 15.60 10.55 -6.58
N ILE A 119 14.85 11.56 -6.12
CA ILE A 119 15.31 12.94 -5.97
C ILE A 119 15.12 13.34 -4.49
N ALA A 120 16.14 13.89 -3.88
CA ALA A 120 16.10 14.48 -2.54
C ALA A 120 16.83 15.82 -2.55
N ASP A 121 16.23 16.87 -1.98
CA ASP A 121 16.79 18.22 -2.00
C ASP A 121 17.17 18.71 -3.41
N GLY A 122 16.36 18.37 -4.42
CA GLY A 122 16.60 18.71 -5.81
C GLY A 122 17.75 17.96 -6.48
N ARG A 123 18.32 16.93 -5.83
CA ARG A 123 19.45 16.14 -6.34
C ARG A 123 19.09 14.67 -6.51
N PRO A 124 19.52 14.02 -7.60
CA PRO A 124 19.33 12.59 -7.75
C PRO A 124 20.11 11.80 -6.70
N PHE A 125 19.53 10.71 -6.25
CA PHE A 125 20.20 9.73 -5.40
C PHE A 125 19.93 8.31 -5.89
N GLN A 126 20.87 7.43 -5.61
CA GLN A 126 20.73 5.99 -5.76
C GLN A 126 21.61 5.32 -4.71
N PHE A 127 21.10 4.27 -4.07
CA PHE A 127 21.92 3.41 -3.21
C PHE A 127 21.39 1.98 -3.19
N SER A 128 22.31 1.05 -2.90
CA SER A 128 22.00 -0.33 -2.53
C SER A 128 22.58 -0.58 -1.14
N ALA A 129 21.82 -1.26 -0.30
CA ALA A 129 22.25 -1.59 1.07
C ALA A 129 21.79 -2.98 1.48
N GLU A 130 22.59 -3.64 2.29
CA GLU A 130 22.16 -4.77 3.10
C GLU A 130 21.75 -4.25 4.47
N ALA A 131 20.59 -4.65 4.97
CA ALA A 131 20.15 -4.36 6.33
C ALA A 131 20.04 -5.65 7.12
N ARG A 132 20.70 -5.69 8.28
CA ARG A 132 20.75 -6.84 9.18
C ARG A 132 20.36 -6.44 10.59
N ARG A 133 19.46 -7.24 11.19
CA ARG A 133 19.11 -7.07 12.60
C ARG A 133 20.28 -7.39 13.51
N THR A 134 20.54 -6.55 14.50
CA THR A 134 21.67 -6.67 15.43
C THR A 134 21.25 -6.82 16.89
N GLY A 135 19.97 -6.57 17.21
CA GLY A 135 19.50 -6.68 18.59
C GLY A 135 18.21 -5.93 18.85
N SER A 136 17.97 -5.55 20.10
CA SER A 136 16.84 -4.73 20.51
C SER A 136 17.12 -3.23 20.26
N CYS A 137 16.07 -2.44 20.07
CA CYS A 137 16.20 -0.98 20.15
C CYS A 137 16.47 -0.56 21.61
N ASN A 138 17.37 0.37 21.82
CA ASN A 138 17.61 1.02 23.12
C ASN A 138 16.64 2.18 23.32
#